data_d22d5c46df9de896f3084ada996e644c
#
_entry.id   d22d5c46df9de896f3084ada996e644c
#
_cell.length_a   1.000
_cell.length_b   1.000
_cell.length_c   1.000
_cell.angle_alpha   90.00
_cell.angle_beta   90.00
_cell.angle_gamma   90.00
#
_symmetry.space_group_name_H-M   'P 1'
#
loop_
_entity.id
_entity.type
_entity.pdbx_description
1 polymer ?
#
loop_
_entity_poly.entity_id
_entity_poly.type
_entity_poly.pdbx_seq_one_letter_code
_entity_poly.pdbx_strand_id
1 'polypeptide(L)'
;MLKKYLKSKTPVNRSNISSLIDIVLEDLEKSKFINDKFYSESKAKSLIQRGSSINKIRNYLVGKGVGEKYIKNTIEQIRENNDDQDFFSAIKICKKKRIGPSREEDNRPLFYKKDMGVLARSGFDFEVSKRVMDLNKDEYLKIINLL
;
A
#
# COMPACT_ATOMS: atom_id res chain seq x y z
N MET A 1 -26.91 -20.26 6.51
CA MET A 1 -27.83 -19.16 6.89
C MET A 1 -29.01 -19.01 5.95
N LEU A 2 -28.82 -18.83 4.67
CA LEU A 2 -29.88 -18.64 3.68
C LEU A 2 -30.81 -19.85 3.59
N LYS A 3 -30.27 -21.06 3.55
CA LYS A 3 -31.02 -22.32 3.53
C LYS A 3 -31.88 -22.51 4.76
N LYS A 4 -31.40 -22.10 5.94
CA LYS A 4 -32.10 -22.18 7.21
C LYS A 4 -33.30 -21.20 7.26
N TYR A 5 -33.12 -19.99 6.74
CA TYR A 5 -34.15 -18.98 6.62
C TYR A 5 -35.24 -19.40 5.66
N LEU A 6 -34.91 -19.96 4.49
CA LEU A 6 -35.89 -20.43 3.51
C LEU A 6 -36.70 -21.64 3.99
N LYS A 7 -36.13 -22.51 4.81
CA LYS A 7 -36.83 -23.67 5.38
C LYS A 7 -37.83 -23.30 6.47
N SER A 8 -37.66 -22.18 7.18
CA SER A 8 -38.49 -21.77 8.28
C SER A 8 -39.76 -21.03 7.86
N LYS A 9 -39.86 -20.60 6.61
CA LYS A 9 -41.01 -19.83 6.08
C LYS A 9 -41.74 -20.61 4.99
N THR A 10 -42.90 -21.16 5.33
CA THR A 10 -43.84 -21.78 4.37
C THR A 10 -45.19 -21.20 4.58
N PRO A 11 -46.04 -20.97 3.55
CA PRO A 11 -45.74 -20.92 2.12
C PRO A 11 -45.21 -19.53 1.71
N VAL A 12 -44.11 -19.49 0.95
CA VAL A 12 -43.53 -18.23 0.46
C VAL A 12 -43.68 -18.17 -1.05
N ASN A 13 -44.15 -17.06 -1.57
CA ASN A 13 -44.25 -16.80 -3.00
C ASN A 13 -42.84 -16.68 -3.61
N ARG A 14 -42.62 -17.27 -4.80
CA ARG A 14 -41.32 -17.23 -5.50
C ARG A 14 -40.80 -15.82 -5.76
N SER A 15 -41.71 -14.87 -6.05
CA SER A 15 -41.33 -13.46 -6.25
C SER A 15 -40.79 -12.82 -4.96
N ASN A 16 -41.35 -13.15 -3.80
CA ASN A 16 -40.89 -12.66 -2.50
C ASN A 16 -39.53 -13.24 -2.11
N ILE A 17 -39.26 -14.51 -2.45
CA ILE A 17 -37.98 -15.15 -2.21
C ILE A 17 -36.91 -14.51 -3.07
N SER A 18 -37.18 -14.26 -4.36
CA SER A 18 -36.25 -13.61 -5.28
C SER A 18 -35.89 -12.20 -4.80
N SER A 19 -36.88 -11.42 -4.37
CA SER A 19 -36.68 -10.06 -3.82
C SER A 19 -35.81 -10.07 -2.55
N LEU A 20 -36.03 -11.04 -1.67
CA LEU A 20 -35.22 -11.19 -0.44
C LEU A 20 -33.77 -11.55 -0.75
N ILE A 21 -33.56 -12.45 -1.72
CA ILE A 21 -32.22 -12.83 -2.16
C ILE A 21 -31.49 -11.63 -2.74
N ASP A 22 -32.14 -10.83 -3.59
CA ASP A 22 -31.56 -9.62 -4.17
C ASP A 22 -31.16 -8.60 -3.09
N ILE A 23 -32.00 -8.38 -2.08
CA ILE A 23 -31.70 -7.47 -0.96
C ILE A 23 -30.47 -7.96 -0.17
N VAL A 24 -30.40 -9.25 0.13
CA VAL A 24 -29.27 -9.85 0.85
C VAL A 24 -27.98 -9.73 0.05
N LEU A 25 -28.02 -9.95 -1.26
CA LEU A 25 -26.86 -9.81 -2.14
C LEU A 25 -26.37 -8.37 -2.20
N GLU A 26 -27.31 -7.39 -2.30
CA GLU A 26 -26.95 -5.96 -2.26
C GLU A 26 -26.26 -5.59 -0.95
N ASP A 27 -26.79 -6.05 0.19
CA ASP A 27 -26.21 -5.77 1.50
C ASP A 27 -24.81 -6.37 1.63
N LEU A 28 -24.61 -7.60 1.13
CA LEU A 28 -23.30 -8.26 1.12
C LEU A 28 -22.31 -7.50 0.25
N GLU A 29 -22.71 -7.02 -0.93
CA GLU A 29 -21.86 -6.21 -1.81
C GLU A 29 -21.46 -4.90 -1.15
N LYS A 30 -22.41 -4.18 -0.54
CA LYS A 30 -22.13 -2.93 0.18
C LYS A 30 -21.13 -3.15 1.31
N SER A 31 -21.33 -4.22 2.11
CA SER A 31 -20.40 -4.59 3.19
C SER A 31 -19.02 -4.88 2.67
N LYS A 32 -18.89 -5.58 1.57
CA LYS A 32 -17.61 -5.88 0.92
C LYS A 32 -16.93 -4.59 0.45
N PHE A 33 -17.65 -3.67 -0.19
CA PHE A 33 -17.12 -2.38 -0.61
C PHE A 33 -16.57 -1.57 0.55
N ILE A 34 -17.30 -1.45 1.64
CA ILE A 34 -16.87 -0.73 2.84
C ILE A 34 -15.61 -1.38 3.44
N ASN A 35 -15.59 -2.71 3.52
CA ASN A 35 -14.46 -3.47 4.06
C ASN A 35 -13.21 -3.32 3.18
N ASP A 36 -13.34 -3.38 1.87
CA ASP A 36 -12.22 -3.23 0.93
C ASP A 36 -11.63 -1.81 1.01
N LYS A 37 -12.47 -0.79 1.08
CA LYS A 37 -12.02 0.59 1.25
C LYS A 37 -11.24 0.78 2.54
N PHE A 38 -11.83 0.36 3.66
CA PHE A 38 -11.20 0.45 4.98
C PHE A 38 -9.89 -0.33 5.03
N TYR A 39 -9.89 -1.55 4.51
CA TYR A 39 -8.71 -2.41 4.46
C TYR A 39 -7.59 -1.76 3.65
N SER A 40 -7.90 -1.24 2.46
CA SER A 40 -6.91 -0.59 1.58
C SER A 40 -6.26 0.60 2.26
N GLU A 41 -7.06 1.48 2.86
CA GLU A 41 -6.57 2.68 3.54
C GLU A 41 -5.72 2.34 4.75
N SER A 42 -6.17 1.42 5.61
CA SER A 42 -5.45 1.00 6.81
C SER A 42 -4.13 0.33 6.47
N LYS A 43 -4.15 -0.55 5.47
CA LYS A 43 -2.96 -1.30 5.05
C LYS A 43 -1.94 -0.40 4.39
N ALA A 44 -2.40 0.54 3.55
CA ALA A 44 -1.53 1.52 2.93
C ALA A 44 -0.80 2.37 3.97
N LYS A 45 -1.50 2.87 4.98
CA LYS A 45 -0.88 3.62 6.09
C LYS A 45 0.19 2.81 6.80
N SER A 46 -0.09 1.57 7.13
CA SER A 46 0.84 0.67 7.79
C SER A 46 2.09 0.43 6.93
N LEU A 47 1.92 0.19 5.64
CA LEU A 47 3.03 -0.05 4.72
C LEU A 47 3.89 1.19 4.50
N ILE A 48 3.27 2.38 4.42
CA ILE A 48 4.00 3.65 4.33
C ILE A 48 4.88 3.86 5.57
N GLN A 49 4.36 3.59 6.75
CA GLN A 49 5.13 3.71 7.99
C GLN A 49 6.35 2.79 8.00
N ARG A 50 6.27 1.64 7.33
CA ARG A 50 7.38 0.70 7.18
C ARG A 50 8.38 1.08 6.10
N GLY A 51 8.08 2.11 5.30
CA GLY A 51 8.93 2.54 4.20
C GLY A 51 8.67 1.81 2.88
N SER A 52 7.48 1.25 2.69
CA SER A 52 7.13 0.59 1.42
C SER A 52 6.94 1.60 0.30
N SER A 53 7.37 1.24 -0.91
CA SER A 53 7.11 2.03 -2.10
C SER A 53 5.63 1.97 -2.50
N ILE A 54 5.17 2.95 -3.28
CA ILE A 54 3.81 2.94 -3.85
C ILE A 54 3.60 1.69 -4.70
N ASN A 55 4.59 1.28 -5.48
CA ASN A 55 4.54 0.06 -6.28
C ASN A 55 4.34 -1.19 -5.42
N LYS A 56 5.04 -1.28 -4.31
CA LYS A 56 4.92 -2.40 -3.38
C LYS A 56 3.55 -2.43 -2.71
N ILE A 57 3.01 -1.26 -2.35
CA ILE A 57 1.66 -1.13 -1.80
C ILE A 57 0.62 -1.61 -2.83
N ARG A 58 0.72 -1.17 -4.09
CA ARG A 58 -0.15 -1.62 -5.16
C ARG A 58 -0.12 -3.14 -5.31
N ASN A 59 1.06 -3.72 -5.43
CA ASN A 59 1.23 -5.17 -5.60
C ASN A 59 0.68 -5.95 -4.41
N TYR A 60 0.86 -5.44 -3.21
CA TYR A 60 0.31 -6.05 -2.01
C TYR A 60 -1.23 -6.10 -2.05
N LEU A 61 -1.87 -4.97 -2.39
CA LEU A 61 -3.32 -4.88 -2.46
C LEU A 61 -3.90 -5.75 -3.59
N VAL A 62 -3.24 -5.79 -4.75
CA VAL A 62 -3.59 -6.71 -5.85
C VAL A 62 -3.54 -8.15 -5.37
N GLY A 63 -2.48 -8.54 -4.69
CA GLY A 63 -2.30 -9.89 -4.15
C GLY A 63 -3.37 -10.28 -3.12
N LYS A 64 -3.95 -9.31 -2.44
CA LYS A 64 -5.04 -9.53 -1.47
C LYS A 64 -6.44 -9.50 -2.10
N GLY A 65 -6.53 -9.34 -3.41
CA GLY A 65 -7.80 -9.36 -4.12
C GLY A 65 -8.61 -8.07 -3.99
N VAL A 66 -7.98 -6.96 -3.60
CA VAL A 66 -8.64 -5.66 -3.55
C VAL A 66 -8.93 -5.19 -4.98
N GLY A 67 -10.12 -4.64 -5.23
CA GLY A 67 -10.52 -4.14 -6.54
C GLY A 67 -9.66 -2.96 -7.01
N GLU A 68 -9.40 -2.89 -8.32
CA GLU A 68 -8.54 -1.85 -8.91
C GLU A 68 -9.01 -0.42 -8.60
N LYS A 69 -10.32 -0.19 -8.53
CA LYS A 69 -10.89 1.10 -8.17
C LYS A 69 -10.43 1.58 -6.80
N TYR A 70 -10.42 0.68 -5.81
CA TYR A 70 -9.99 1.00 -4.44
C TYR A 70 -8.49 1.19 -4.35
N ILE A 71 -7.73 0.39 -5.08
CA ILE A 71 -6.27 0.52 -5.17
C ILE A 71 -5.91 1.89 -5.75
N LYS A 72 -6.54 2.26 -6.86
CA LYS A 72 -6.34 3.56 -7.51
C LYS A 72 -6.64 4.72 -6.58
N ASN A 73 -7.78 4.68 -5.91
CA ASN A 73 -8.19 5.73 -4.96
C ASN A 73 -7.20 5.84 -3.79
N THR A 74 -6.77 4.72 -3.25
CA THR A 74 -5.79 4.68 -2.15
C THR A 74 -4.46 5.32 -2.57
N ILE A 75 -3.97 4.99 -3.75
CA ILE A 75 -2.71 5.54 -4.27
C ILE A 75 -2.85 7.04 -4.55
N GLU A 76 -3.98 7.49 -5.09
CA GLU A 76 -4.25 8.90 -5.30
C GLU A 76 -4.23 9.68 -3.98
N GLN A 77 -4.83 9.15 -2.93
CA GLN A 77 -4.80 9.74 -1.59
C GLN A 77 -3.38 9.85 -1.04
N ILE A 78 -2.57 8.82 -1.23
CA ILE A 78 -1.16 8.85 -0.82
C ILE A 78 -0.42 9.99 -1.52
N ARG A 79 -0.61 10.14 -2.82
CA ARG A 79 0.04 11.19 -3.63
C ARG A 79 -0.45 12.59 -3.28
N GLU A 80 -1.74 12.74 -2.98
CA GLU A 80 -2.30 14.01 -2.52
C GLU A 80 -1.72 14.45 -1.19
N ASN A 81 -1.50 13.50 -0.27
CA ASN A 81 -0.90 13.79 1.02
C ASN A 81 0.58 14.11 0.93
N ASN A 82 1.31 13.48 0.02
CA ASN A 82 2.73 13.71 -0.19
C ASN A 82 3.16 13.24 -1.58
N ASP A 83 3.44 14.15 -2.47
CA ASP A 83 3.92 13.88 -3.84
C ASP A 83 5.23 13.09 -3.85
N ASP A 84 6.06 13.30 -2.85
CA ASP A 84 7.39 12.70 -2.71
C ASP A 84 7.40 11.50 -1.76
N GLN A 85 6.26 10.82 -1.60
CA GLN A 85 6.17 9.71 -0.64
C GLN A 85 7.23 8.64 -0.88
N ASP A 86 7.50 8.29 -2.14
CA ASP A 86 8.51 7.27 -2.45
C ASP A 86 9.92 7.71 -2.05
N PHE A 87 10.24 8.98 -2.19
CA PHE A 87 11.51 9.53 -1.74
C PHE A 87 11.70 9.34 -0.23
N PHE A 88 10.71 9.72 0.56
CA PHE A 88 10.77 9.54 2.02
C PHE A 88 10.75 8.07 2.43
N SER A 89 9.98 7.25 1.75
CA SER A 89 9.96 5.80 1.98
C SER A 89 11.32 5.17 1.69
N ALA A 90 11.98 5.57 0.61
CA ALA A 90 13.31 5.09 0.25
C ALA A 90 14.34 5.48 1.31
N ILE A 91 14.25 6.69 1.86
CA ILE A 91 15.13 7.14 2.96
C ILE A 91 14.93 6.28 4.20
N LYS A 92 13.69 5.95 4.54
CA LYS A 92 13.39 5.03 5.66
C LYS A 92 14.03 3.65 5.45
N ILE A 93 13.97 3.13 4.24
CA ILE A 93 14.61 1.84 3.89
C ILE A 93 16.13 1.95 4.03
N CYS A 94 16.73 3.05 3.56
CA CYS A 94 18.17 3.29 3.71
C CYS A 94 18.59 3.30 5.18
N LYS A 95 17.81 3.97 6.03
CA LYS A 95 18.05 3.98 7.48
C LYS A 95 17.94 2.58 8.09
N LYS A 96 16.89 1.87 7.76
CA LYS A 96 16.58 0.55 8.31
C LYS A 96 17.63 -0.50 7.91
N LYS A 97 18.04 -0.49 6.64
CA LYS A 97 19.00 -1.44 6.10
C LYS A 97 20.45 -0.97 6.17
N ARG A 98 20.67 0.26 6.60
CA ARG A 98 22.00 0.88 6.69
C ARG A 98 22.73 0.91 5.36
N ILE A 99 22.03 1.36 4.34
CA ILE A 99 22.55 1.46 2.96
C ILE A 99 22.54 2.91 2.47
N GLY A 100 23.18 3.16 1.34
CA GLY A 100 23.21 4.46 0.70
C GLY A 100 23.77 5.57 1.58
N PRO A 101 23.02 6.67 1.77
CA PRO A 101 23.48 7.81 2.58
C PRO A 101 23.67 7.48 4.07
N SER A 102 23.15 6.33 4.54
CA SER A 102 23.39 5.84 5.91
C SER A 102 24.77 5.26 6.11
N ARG A 103 25.46 4.88 5.04
CA ARG A 103 26.82 4.34 5.12
C ARG A 103 27.82 5.43 5.43
N GLU A 104 28.98 5.04 5.97
CA GLU A 104 30.12 5.93 6.04
C GLU A 104 30.53 6.37 4.63
N GLU A 105 30.95 7.63 4.48
CA GLU A 105 31.23 8.23 3.17
C GLU A 105 32.23 7.41 2.33
N ASP A 106 33.25 6.86 2.95
CA ASP A 106 34.27 6.05 2.27
C ASP A 106 33.69 4.77 1.65
N ASN A 107 32.64 4.23 2.26
CA ASN A 107 32.02 2.99 1.81
C ASN A 107 30.90 3.21 0.78
N ARG A 108 30.38 4.41 0.66
CA ARG A 108 29.27 4.70 -0.25
C ARG A 108 29.57 4.35 -1.71
N PRO A 109 30.72 4.77 -2.29
CA PRO A 109 31.05 4.43 -3.68
C PRO A 109 31.21 2.92 -3.90
N LEU A 110 31.76 2.20 -2.92
CA LEU A 110 32.01 0.76 -3.01
C LEU A 110 30.71 -0.05 -3.12
N PHE A 111 29.65 0.40 -2.47
CA PHE A 111 28.37 -0.31 -2.42
C PHE A 111 27.27 0.36 -3.24
N TYR A 112 27.61 1.35 -4.07
CA TYR A 112 26.62 2.13 -4.81
C TYR A 112 25.70 1.25 -5.67
N LYS A 113 26.26 0.38 -6.48
CA LYS A 113 25.47 -0.53 -7.35
C LYS A 113 24.61 -1.48 -6.55
N LYS A 114 25.15 -2.02 -5.48
CA LYS A 114 24.43 -2.95 -4.59
C LYS A 114 23.24 -2.24 -3.94
N ASP A 115 23.45 -1.05 -3.43
CA ASP A 115 22.41 -0.28 -2.73
C ASP A 115 21.33 0.20 -3.72
N MET A 116 21.72 0.62 -4.93
CA MET A 116 20.75 0.91 -5.99
C MET A 116 19.89 -0.31 -6.32
N GLY A 117 20.49 -1.49 -6.38
CA GLY A 117 19.78 -2.75 -6.59
C GLY A 117 18.78 -3.07 -5.49
N VAL A 118 19.13 -2.79 -4.24
CA VAL A 118 18.22 -2.98 -3.08
C VAL A 118 17.01 -2.06 -3.22
N LEU A 119 17.21 -0.80 -3.56
CA LEU A 119 16.11 0.16 -3.74
C LEU A 119 15.22 -0.23 -4.93
N ALA A 120 15.80 -0.68 -6.03
CA ALA A 120 15.05 -1.16 -7.19
C ALA A 120 14.18 -2.37 -6.84
N ARG A 121 14.72 -3.35 -6.13
CA ARG A 121 13.96 -4.52 -5.68
C ARG A 121 12.88 -4.17 -4.66
N SER A 122 13.05 -3.07 -3.94
CA SER A 122 12.04 -2.55 -3.02
C SER A 122 10.91 -1.80 -3.73
N GLY A 123 10.99 -1.65 -5.05
CA GLY A 123 9.95 -1.06 -5.87
C GLY A 123 10.11 0.43 -6.14
N PHE A 124 11.26 1.03 -5.83
CA PHE A 124 11.55 2.43 -6.13
C PHE A 124 12.13 2.55 -7.53
N ASP A 125 11.71 3.58 -8.27
CA ASP A 125 12.22 3.82 -9.61
C ASP A 125 13.66 4.38 -9.57
N PHE A 126 14.28 4.46 -10.74
CA PHE A 126 15.66 4.92 -10.86
C PHE A 126 15.85 6.36 -10.38
N GLU A 127 14.91 7.25 -10.71
CA GLU A 127 15.02 8.66 -10.33
C GLU A 127 14.97 8.85 -8.82
N VAL A 128 14.01 8.21 -8.15
CA VAL A 128 13.89 8.24 -6.69
C VAL A 128 15.14 7.64 -6.05
N SER A 129 15.55 6.47 -6.51
CA SER A 129 16.73 5.79 -5.98
C SER A 129 18.00 6.65 -6.11
N LYS A 130 18.18 7.27 -7.28
CA LYS A 130 19.32 8.15 -7.52
C LYS A 130 19.30 9.38 -6.62
N ARG A 131 18.14 10.04 -6.49
CA ARG A 131 17.99 11.21 -5.60
C ARG A 131 18.38 10.86 -4.17
N VAL A 132 17.95 9.72 -3.68
CA VAL A 132 18.28 9.27 -2.32
C VAL A 132 19.77 8.97 -2.20
N MET A 133 20.33 8.26 -3.17
CA MET A 133 21.75 7.90 -3.17
C MET A 133 22.70 9.10 -3.30
N ASP A 134 22.23 10.18 -3.93
CA ASP A 134 23.01 11.39 -4.14
C ASP A 134 22.95 12.37 -2.94
N LEU A 135 22.13 12.10 -1.93
CA LEU A 135 22.07 12.92 -0.73
C LEU A 135 23.41 12.93 0.01
N ASN A 136 23.87 14.12 0.40
CA ASN A 136 25.01 14.21 1.30
C ASN A 136 24.58 13.85 2.73
N LYS A 137 25.56 13.67 3.61
CA LYS A 137 25.30 13.24 4.99
C LYS A 137 24.45 14.25 5.76
N ASP A 138 24.70 15.54 5.58
CA ASP A 138 23.96 16.60 6.28
C ASP A 138 22.49 16.65 5.84
N GLU A 139 22.23 16.59 4.54
CA GLU A 139 20.88 16.53 3.98
C GLU A 139 20.13 15.31 4.48
N TYR A 140 20.80 14.16 4.44
CA TYR A 140 20.23 12.90 4.93
C TYR A 140 19.83 12.98 6.40
N LEU A 141 20.72 13.47 7.26
CA LEU A 141 20.47 13.60 8.69
C LEU A 141 19.32 14.57 9.00
N LYS A 142 19.23 15.67 8.27
CA LYS A 142 18.12 16.63 8.41
C LYS A 142 16.78 15.95 8.10
N ILE A 143 16.71 15.18 7.02
CA ILE A 143 15.48 14.48 6.65
C ILE A 143 15.13 13.40 7.68
N ILE A 144 16.09 12.62 8.13
CA ILE A 144 15.90 11.58 9.15
C ILE A 144 15.31 12.17 10.44
N ASN A 145 15.77 13.33 10.84
CA ASN A 145 15.27 13.98 12.06
C ASN A 145 13.82 14.46 11.91
N LEU A 146 13.32 14.64 10.69
CA LEU A 146 11.94 15.00 10.41
C LEU A 146 10.99 13.79 10.32
N LEU A 147 11.55 12.62 10.11
CA LEU A 147 10.80 11.37 10.02
C LEU A 147 10.71 10.74 11.41
#